data_297b8dd9b17dfe0d841cfcf98c4b5cc0
#
_entry.id   297b8dd9b17dfe0d841cfcf98c4b5cc0
#
_cell.length_a   1.000
_cell.length_b   1.000
_cell.length_c   1.000
_cell.angle_alpha   90.00
_cell.angle_beta   90.00
_cell.angle_gamma   90.00
#
_symmetry.space_group_name_H-M   'P 1'
#
loop_
_entity.id
_entity.type
_entity.pdbx_description
1 polymer ?
#
loop_
_entity_poly.entity_id
_entity_poly.type
_entity_poly.pdbx_seq_one_letter_code
_entity_poly.pdbx_strand_id
1 'polypeptide(L)'
;MQQVTALSPVILSIHNQESQAEDDFIRNKTGELLGLYEAIGVSLDIFEPNHTSSLQYLLPLLPKETQLILVHNCFTTTADIAFIKQQLPSVLPQLHFCICPNANLYIGNPLPLVSVLIQSGIPLCIGTDSLASNRQLSVLAELQTLQHHFPFIELDMLLQWATINGANALKINDQFGSFEKGKKPGVLQLDNIHNDQLKNACIRRIL
;
A
#
# COMPACT_ATOMS: atom_id res chain seq x y z
N MET A 1 -4.52 -14.15 -14.80
CA MET A 1 -3.13 -13.69 -14.58
C MET A 1 -2.26 -13.72 -15.83
N GLN A 2 -2.21 -14.81 -16.62
CA GLN A 2 -1.42 -14.85 -17.86
C GLN A 2 -1.73 -13.69 -18.84
N GLN A 3 -2.97 -13.18 -18.87
CA GLN A 3 -3.32 -12.03 -19.72
C GLN A 3 -2.74 -10.71 -19.24
N VAL A 4 -2.63 -10.51 -17.90
CA VAL A 4 -2.02 -9.29 -17.33
C VAL A 4 -0.53 -9.25 -17.61
N THR A 5 0.15 -10.40 -17.55
CA THR A 5 1.59 -10.49 -17.87
C THR A 5 1.89 -10.25 -19.34
N ALA A 6 0.94 -10.55 -20.24
CA ALA A 6 1.10 -10.30 -21.69
C ALA A 6 1.10 -8.80 -22.03
N LEU A 7 0.52 -7.94 -21.20
CA LEU A 7 0.47 -6.48 -21.41
C LEU A 7 1.74 -5.76 -20.98
N SER A 8 2.64 -6.42 -20.23
CA SER A 8 3.87 -5.82 -19.66
C SER A 8 3.65 -4.41 -19.10
N PRO A 9 2.74 -4.24 -18.12
CA PRO A 9 2.42 -2.93 -17.57
C PRO A 9 3.67 -2.30 -16.95
N VAL A 10 3.81 -0.99 -17.09
CA VAL A 10 4.91 -0.24 -16.46
C VAL A 10 4.77 -0.20 -14.94
N ILE A 11 3.53 -0.11 -14.47
CA ILE A 11 3.17 -0.10 -13.05
C ILE A 11 1.98 -1.04 -12.86
N LEU A 12 2.06 -1.86 -11.83
CA LEU A 12 0.98 -2.74 -11.39
C LEU A 12 0.64 -2.42 -9.94
N SER A 13 -0.59 -2.01 -9.69
CA SER A 13 -1.13 -1.78 -8.35
C SER A 13 -2.11 -2.90 -7.99
N ILE A 14 -1.94 -3.49 -6.81
CA ILE A 14 -2.73 -4.64 -6.37
C ILE A 14 -3.12 -4.43 -4.90
N HIS A 15 -4.41 -4.59 -4.58
CA HIS A 15 -4.86 -4.73 -3.20
C HIS A 15 -4.28 -6.04 -2.64
N ASN A 16 -3.63 -5.96 -1.50
CA ASN A 16 -2.86 -7.04 -0.91
C ASN A 16 -3.10 -7.12 0.58
N GLN A 17 -3.50 -8.28 1.04
CA GLN A 17 -3.71 -8.56 2.46
C GLN A 17 -4.54 -7.46 3.15
N GLU A 18 -5.62 -7.07 2.48
CA GLU A 18 -6.54 -6.05 2.99
C GLU A 18 -7.41 -6.60 4.10
N SER A 19 -7.88 -7.85 3.97
CA SER A 19 -8.73 -8.50 4.95
C SER A 19 -8.22 -9.88 5.35
N GLN A 20 -8.60 -10.34 6.53
CA GLN A 20 -8.32 -11.70 6.96
C GLN A 20 -8.97 -12.74 6.02
N ALA A 21 -10.14 -12.43 5.46
CA ALA A 21 -10.86 -13.30 4.53
C ALA A 21 -10.04 -13.64 3.26
N GLU A 22 -9.16 -12.72 2.82
CA GLU A 22 -8.23 -12.97 1.71
C GLU A 22 -7.25 -14.09 2.04
N ASP A 23 -6.60 -14.01 3.20
CA ASP A 23 -5.66 -15.04 3.66
C ASP A 23 -6.36 -16.39 3.93
N ASP A 24 -7.54 -16.38 4.54
CA ASP A 24 -8.33 -17.59 4.81
C ASP A 24 -8.72 -18.30 3.52
N PHE A 25 -9.11 -17.53 2.51
CA PHE A 25 -9.43 -18.06 1.20
C PHE A 25 -8.21 -18.68 0.51
N ILE A 26 -7.10 -17.95 0.43
CA ILE A 26 -5.89 -18.42 -0.26
C ILE A 26 -5.28 -19.63 0.45
N ARG A 27 -5.22 -19.61 1.80
CA ARG A 27 -4.62 -20.70 2.59
C ARG A 27 -5.43 -21.97 2.57
N ASN A 28 -6.75 -21.83 2.73
CA ASN A 28 -7.59 -22.97 3.11
C ASN A 28 -8.81 -23.14 2.20
N LYS A 29 -9.04 -22.23 1.26
CA LYS A 29 -10.29 -22.16 0.47
C LYS A 29 -11.51 -22.08 1.39
N THR A 30 -11.46 -21.20 2.39
CA THR A 30 -12.51 -21.00 3.40
C THR A 30 -12.84 -19.52 3.57
N GLY A 31 -13.87 -19.21 4.36
CA GLY A 31 -14.23 -17.86 4.74
C GLY A 31 -15.23 -17.16 3.82
N GLU A 32 -15.41 -15.87 4.05
CA GLU A 32 -16.49 -15.07 3.46
C GLU A 32 -16.38 -14.95 1.92
N LEU A 33 -15.17 -15.00 1.38
CA LEU A 33 -14.96 -14.87 -0.07
C LEU A 33 -15.59 -16.02 -0.87
N LEU A 34 -15.83 -17.20 -0.27
CA LEU A 34 -16.56 -18.28 -0.95
C LEU A 34 -17.95 -17.84 -1.38
N GLY A 35 -18.70 -17.18 -0.47
CA GLY A 35 -20.04 -16.66 -0.79
C GLY A 35 -20.02 -15.60 -1.89
N LEU A 36 -18.95 -14.77 -1.94
CA LEU A 36 -18.80 -13.80 -3.03
C LEU A 36 -18.60 -14.50 -4.38
N TYR A 37 -17.68 -15.47 -4.47
CA TYR A 37 -17.43 -16.20 -5.72
C TYR A 37 -18.65 -16.96 -6.19
N GLU A 38 -19.42 -17.57 -5.27
CA GLU A 38 -20.69 -18.21 -5.58
C GLU A 38 -21.70 -17.19 -6.14
N ALA A 39 -21.85 -16.04 -5.49
CA ALA A 39 -22.80 -14.99 -5.89
C ALA A 39 -22.52 -14.42 -7.28
N ILE A 40 -21.23 -14.32 -7.67
CA ILE A 40 -20.84 -13.83 -9.00
C ILE A 40 -20.67 -14.97 -10.03
N GLY A 41 -20.96 -16.22 -9.67
CA GLY A 41 -20.94 -17.38 -10.57
C GLY A 41 -19.54 -17.80 -11.03
N VAL A 42 -18.50 -17.50 -10.25
CA VAL A 42 -17.12 -17.92 -10.55
C VAL A 42 -16.85 -19.27 -9.95
N SER A 43 -16.56 -20.28 -10.81
CA SER A 43 -16.14 -21.62 -10.34
C SER A 43 -14.77 -21.56 -9.70
N LEU A 44 -14.64 -22.23 -8.55
CA LEU A 44 -13.39 -22.42 -7.82
C LEU A 44 -12.82 -23.84 -7.96
N ASP A 45 -13.31 -24.63 -8.93
CA ASP A 45 -12.93 -26.05 -9.09
C ASP A 45 -11.43 -26.21 -9.39
N ILE A 46 -10.85 -25.23 -10.09
CA ILE A 46 -9.42 -25.24 -10.46
C ILE A 46 -8.52 -24.54 -9.42
N PHE A 47 -9.11 -23.93 -8.37
CA PHE A 47 -8.35 -23.26 -7.33
C PHE A 47 -8.04 -24.24 -6.19
N GLU A 48 -6.76 -24.51 -5.99
CA GLU A 48 -6.26 -25.32 -4.87
C GLU A 48 -5.65 -24.40 -3.80
N PRO A 49 -5.99 -24.60 -2.52
CA PRO A 49 -5.39 -23.86 -1.43
C PRO A 49 -3.88 -24.13 -1.35
N ASN A 50 -3.12 -23.08 -1.07
CA ASN A 50 -1.65 -23.15 -1.10
C ASN A 50 -1.00 -23.15 0.30
N HIS A 51 -1.80 -23.04 1.37
CA HIS A 51 -1.35 -23.00 2.77
C HIS A 51 -0.35 -21.89 3.10
N THR A 52 -0.21 -20.90 2.21
CA THR A 52 0.63 -19.71 2.38
C THR A 52 -0.23 -18.44 2.51
N SER A 53 0.36 -17.29 2.84
CA SER A 53 -0.37 -16.03 2.78
C SER A 53 -0.72 -15.64 1.34
N SER A 54 -1.70 -14.76 1.17
CA SER A 54 -2.08 -14.25 -0.15
C SER A 54 -0.90 -13.56 -0.84
N LEU A 55 -0.07 -12.84 -0.12
CA LEU A 55 1.17 -12.24 -0.63
C LEU A 55 2.14 -13.30 -1.16
N GLN A 56 2.40 -14.34 -0.39
CA GLN A 56 3.34 -15.41 -0.77
C GLN A 56 2.83 -16.22 -1.96
N TYR A 57 1.51 -16.36 -2.09
CA TYR A 57 0.87 -16.99 -3.25
C TYR A 57 0.94 -16.12 -4.51
N LEU A 58 0.57 -14.84 -4.36
CA LEU A 58 0.40 -13.93 -5.49
C LEU A 58 1.74 -13.46 -6.08
N LEU A 59 2.68 -13.05 -5.23
CA LEU A 59 3.87 -12.32 -5.66
C LEU A 59 4.75 -13.07 -6.65
N PRO A 60 4.97 -14.40 -6.55
CA PRO A 60 5.72 -15.17 -7.53
C PRO A 60 5.09 -15.21 -8.93
N LEU A 61 3.78 -14.96 -9.02
CA LEU A 61 3.02 -15.00 -10.26
C LEU A 61 3.07 -13.66 -11.04
N LEU A 62 3.60 -12.61 -10.41
CA LEU A 62 3.66 -11.27 -11.00
C LEU A 62 4.90 -11.07 -11.86
N PRO A 63 4.86 -10.15 -12.84
CA PRO A 63 6.02 -9.81 -13.65
C PRO A 63 7.13 -9.19 -12.80
N LYS A 64 8.33 -9.75 -12.88
CA LYS A 64 9.47 -9.37 -12.01
C LYS A 64 10.05 -7.99 -12.31
N GLU A 65 9.90 -7.50 -13.54
CA GLU A 65 10.47 -6.22 -14.00
C GLU A 65 9.46 -5.06 -13.93
N THR A 66 8.26 -5.32 -13.45
CA THR A 66 7.20 -4.32 -13.34
C THR A 66 7.28 -3.64 -11.98
N GLN A 67 7.11 -2.31 -11.97
CA GLN A 67 6.90 -1.57 -10.72
C GLN A 67 5.66 -2.10 -10.02
N LEU A 68 5.82 -2.58 -8.80
CA LEU A 68 4.74 -3.16 -8.01
C LEU A 68 4.37 -2.24 -6.85
N ILE A 69 3.07 -1.98 -6.71
CA ILE A 69 2.51 -1.25 -5.57
C ILE A 69 1.52 -2.19 -4.88
N LEU A 70 1.89 -2.70 -3.72
CA LEU A 70 1.00 -3.50 -2.89
C LEU A 70 0.24 -2.57 -1.94
N VAL A 71 -1.09 -2.55 -2.07
CA VAL A 71 -1.95 -1.61 -1.36
C VAL A 71 -2.56 -2.28 -0.12
N HIS A 72 -2.81 -1.53 0.94
CA HIS A 72 -3.33 -1.88 2.27
C HIS A 72 -2.32 -2.58 3.18
N ASN A 73 -1.96 -3.83 2.92
CA ASN A 73 -0.97 -4.60 3.68
C ASN A 73 -1.32 -4.78 5.18
N CYS A 74 -2.60 -4.81 5.53
CA CYS A 74 -3.10 -4.87 6.90
C CYS A 74 -2.61 -6.11 7.65
N PHE A 75 -2.47 -7.23 6.94
CA PHE A 75 -2.10 -8.53 7.49
C PHE A 75 -0.70 -8.98 7.07
N THR A 76 0.11 -8.10 6.48
CA THR A 76 1.51 -8.40 6.12
C THR A 76 2.34 -8.65 7.37
N THR A 77 3.01 -9.79 7.41
CA THR A 77 3.79 -10.27 8.56
C THR A 77 5.30 -10.23 8.30
N THR A 78 6.09 -10.43 9.36
CA THR A 78 7.54 -10.62 9.23
C THR A 78 7.90 -11.84 8.38
N ALA A 79 7.05 -12.88 8.36
CA ALA A 79 7.24 -14.06 7.52
C ALA A 79 7.09 -13.72 6.03
N ASP A 80 6.13 -12.85 5.69
CA ASP A 80 5.95 -12.36 4.32
C ASP A 80 7.15 -11.54 3.86
N ILE A 81 7.65 -10.65 4.71
CA ILE A 81 8.86 -9.87 4.42
C ILE A 81 10.09 -10.78 4.23
N ALA A 82 10.25 -11.78 5.09
CA ALA A 82 11.33 -12.75 4.97
C ALA A 82 11.23 -13.54 3.64
N PHE A 83 10.02 -13.95 3.27
CA PHE A 83 9.75 -14.63 1.99
C PHE A 83 10.17 -13.75 0.80
N ILE A 84 9.76 -12.47 0.76
CA ILE A 84 10.15 -11.55 -0.30
C ILE A 84 11.68 -11.47 -0.41
N LYS A 85 12.36 -11.22 0.71
CA LYS A 85 13.82 -11.03 0.74
C LYS A 85 14.61 -12.28 0.34
N GLN A 86 14.13 -13.45 0.71
CA GLN A 86 14.84 -14.71 0.48
C GLN A 86 14.51 -15.33 -0.87
N GLN A 87 13.23 -15.31 -1.26
CA GLN A 87 12.75 -16.03 -2.43
C GLN A 87 12.64 -15.16 -3.68
N LEU A 88 12.42 -13.86 -3.49
CA LEU A 88 12.14 -12.92 -4.58
C LEU A 88 12.97 -11.63 -4.51
N PRO A 89 14.31 -11.71 -4.30
CA PRO A 89 15.15 -10.51 -4.15
C PRO A 89 15.12 -9.63 -5.41
N SER A 90 14.83 -10.19 -6.57
CA SER A 90 14.74 -9.43 -7.83
C SER A 90 13.52 -8.50 -7.90
N VAL A 91 12.49 -8.72 -7.08
CA VAL A 91 11.28 -7.86 -7.03
C VAL A 91 11.52 -6.63 -6.15
N LEU A 92 12.42 -6.71 -5.16
CA LEU A 92 12.63 -5.64 -4.18
C LEU A 92 12.86 -4.25 -4.77
N PRO A 93 13.68 -4.07 -5.84
CA PRO A 93 13.93 -2.74 -6.38
C PRO A 93 12.70 -2.05 -6.97
N GLN A 94 11.68 -2.81 -7.35
CA GLN A 94 10.45 -2.33 -7.97
C GLN A 94 9.24 -2.37 -7.03
N LEU A 95 9.42 -2.86 -5.79
CA LEU A 95 8.32 -3.06 -4.85
C LEU A 95 8.13 -1.84 -3.96
N HIS A 96 6.87 -1.41 -3.83
CA HIS A 96 6.43 -0.39 -2.89
C HIS A 96 5.23 -0.89 -2.11
N PHE A 97 5.17 -0.57 -0.83
CA PHE A 97 3.95 -0.69 -0.05
C PHE A 97 3.19 0.64 -0.07
N CYS A 98 1.91 0.59 -0.38
CA CYS A 98 1.01 1.72 -0.24
C CYS A 98 0.04 1.43 0.90
N ILE A 99 -0.04 2.32 1.89
CA ILE A 99 -0.96 2.18 3.01
C ILE A 99 -2.06 3.23 2.93
N CYS A 100 -3.31 2.80 3.24
CA CYS A 100 -4.52 3.62 3.17
C CYS A 100 -5.23 3.58 4.54
N PRO A 101 -4.68 4.24 5.57
CA PRO A 101 -5.14 4.08 6.95
C PRO A 101 -6.62 4.34 7.16
N ASN A 102 -7.14 5.44 6.61
CA ASN A 102 -8.54 5.80 6.79
C ASN A 102 -9.50 4.86 6.07
N ALA A 103 -9.09 4.35 4.88
CA ALA A 103 -9.88 3.35 4.18
C ALA A 103 -9.97 2.06 4.99
N ASN A 104 -8.85 1.59 5.52
CA ASN A 104 -8.82 0.38 6.35
C ASN A 104 -9.74 0.51 7.57
N LEU A 105 -9.65 1.63 8.30
CA LEU A 105 -10.51 1.89 9.45
C LEU A 105 -11.99 2.05 9.06
N TYR A 106 -12.27 2.65 7.90
CA TYR A 106 -13.63 2.86 7.42
C TYR A 106 -14.36 1.53 7.14
N ILE A 107 -13.66 0.57 6.56
CA ILE A 107 -14.23 -0.76 6.26
C ILE A 107 -14.12 -1.75 7.44
N GLY A 108 -13.60 -1.29 8.59
CA GLY A 108 -13.52 -2.10 9.82
C GLY A 108 -12.27 -3.00 9.89
N ASN A 109 -11.30 -2.80 9.03
CA ASN A 109 -10.02 -3.51 9.09
C ASN A 109 -9.04 -2.86 10.07
N PRO A 110 -8.07 -3.62 10.60
CA PRO A 110 -6.99 -3.05 11.40
C PRO A 110 -6.06 -2.18 10.54
N LEU A 111 -5.30 -1.32 11.19
CA LEU A 111 -4.14 -0.69 10.56
C LEU A 111 -3.02 -1.73 10.36
N PRO A 112 -2.20 -1.61 9.31
CA PRO A 112 -1.07 -2.50 9.10
C PRO A 112 -0.07 -2.44 10.24
N LEU A 113 0.73 -3.49 10.40
CA LEU A 113 1.87 -3.50 11.33
C LEU A 113 2.98 -2.58 10.79
N VAL A 114 2.79 -1.26 10.91
CA VAL A 114 3.66 -0.24 10.30
C VAL A 114 5.12 -0.41 10.70
N SER A 115 5.41 -0.84 11.94
CA SER A 115 6.78 -1.13 12.39
C SER A 115 7.43 -2.26 11.56
N VAL A 116 6.67 -3.31 11.20
CA VAL A 116 7.16 -4.41 10.34
C VAL A 116 7.45 -3.88 8.94
N LEU A 117 6.55 -3.06 8.39
CA LEU A 117 6.73 -2.47 7.07
C LEU A 117 7.95 -1.54 7.03
N ILE A 118 8.15 -0.67 8.03
CA ILE A 118 9.35 0.19 8.14
C ILE A 118 10.62 -0.65 8.22
N GLN A 119 10.66 -1.67 9.08
CA GLN A 119 11.83 -2.54 9.27
C GLN A 119 12.12 -3.40 8.04
N SER A 120 11.16 -3.57 7.16
CA SER A 120 11.38 -4.28 5.89
C SER A 120 12.40 -3.59 5.00
N GLY A 121 12.52 -2.24 5.08
CA GLY A 121 13.31 -1.43 4.17
C GLY A 121 12.69 -1.27 2.78
N ILE A 122 11.51 -1.85 2.53
CA ILE A 122 10.73 -1.63 1.30
C ILE A 122 10.07 -0.25 1.39
N PRO A 123 10.20 0.60 0.36
CA PRO A 123 9.62 1.95 0.40
C PRO A 123 8.11 1.93 0.66
N LEU A 124 7.66 2.79 1.59
CA LEU A 124 6.24 3.03 1.84
C LEU A 124 5.79 4.31 1.14
N CYS A 125 4.55 4.32 0.66
CA CYS A 125 3.85 5.52 0.23
C CYS A 125 2.41 5.51 0.78
N ILE A 126 1.72 6.65 0.65
CA ILE A 126 0.37 6.86 1.17
C ILE A 126 -0.61 6.91 0.02
N GLY A 127 -1.72 6.19 0.18
CA GLY A 127 -2.91 6.29 -0.66
C GLY A 127 -4.14 6.61 0.18
N THR A 128 -5.20 7.04 -0.46
CA THR A 128 -6.49 7.34 0.18
C THR A 128 -7.53 6.28 -0.10
N ASP A 129 -7.27 5.40 -1.05
CA ASP A 129 -8.27 4.57 -1.68
C ASP A 129 -9.41 5.43 -2.29
N SER A 130 -10.56 4.86 -2.59
CA SER A 130 -11.68 5.55 -3.20
C SER A 130 -12.65 6.15 -2.17
N LEU A 131 -13.56 7.05 -2.61
CA LEU A 131 -14.65 7.54 -1.75
C LEU A 131 -15.67 6.46 -1.36
N ALA A 132 -15.63 5.28 -1.99
CA ALA A 132 -16.47 4.16 -1.60
C ALA A 132 -16.02 3.53 -0.27
N SER A 133 -14.73 3.64 0.04
CA SER A 133 -14.09 3.08 1.23
C SER A 133 -13.41 4.16 2.10
N ASN A 134 -13.67 5.45 1.85
CA ASN A 134 -13.09 6.53 2.64
C ASN A 134 -14.07 7.70 2.74
N ARG A 135 -13.94 8.50 3.79
CA ARG A 135 -14.77 9.71 4.00
C ARG A 135 -14.29 10.90 3.18
N GLN A 136 -13.03 10.92 2.78
CA GLN A 136 -12.40 12.01 2.03
C GLN A 136 -11.12 11.55 1.31
N LEU A 137 -10.78 12.19 0.20
CA LEU A 137 -9.53 11.95 -0.51
C LEU A 137 -8.47 12.97 -0.06
N SER A 138 -7.94 12.80 1.14
CA SER A 138 -6.99 13.71 1.76
C SER A 138 -5.77 12.96 2.29
N VAL A 139 -4.64 13.11 1.59
CA VAL A 139 -3.36 12.54 2.05
C VAL A 139 -2.98 13.07 3.44
N LEU A 140 -3.23 14.38 3.72
CA LEU A 140 -2.98 14.92 5.06
C LEU A 140 -3.78 14.19 6.14
N ALA A 141 -5.05 13.86 5.88
CA ALA A 141 -5.87 13.13 6.84
C ALA A 141 -5.33 11.69 7.09
N GLU A 142 -4.77 11.05 6.07
CA GLU A 142 -4.09 9.76 6.22
C GLU A 142 -2.86 9.89 7.15
N LEU A 143 -2.05 10.93 6.93
CA LEU A 143 -0.88 11.20 7.79
C LEU A 143 -1.28 11.50 9.23
N GLN A 144 -2.35 12.28 9.44
CA GLN A 144 -2.89 12.59 10.77
C GLN A 144 -3.30 11.30 11.50
N THR A 145 -3.99 10.40 10.81
CA THR A 145 -4.39 9.10 11.34
C THR A 145 -3.18 8.25 11.69
N LEU A 146 -2.18 8.17 10.82
CA LEU A 146 -0.94 7.42 11.10
C LEU A 146 -0.22 7.97 12.31
N GLN A 147 -0.01 9.28 12.39
CA GLN A 147 0.70 9.88 13.52
C GLN A 147 -0.07 9.73 14.83
N HIS A 148 -1.40 9.75 14.79
CA HIS A 148 -2.22 9.51 15.97
C HIS A 148 -2.06 8.08 16.52
N HIS A 149 -2.07 7.09 15.63
CA HIS A 149 -1.98 5.67 16.03
C HIS A 149 -0.54 5.20 16.25
N PHE A 150 0.42 5.83 15.58
CA PHE A 150 1.84 5.47 15.60
C PHE A 150 2.71 6.71 15.89
N PRO A 151 2.67 7.26 17.11
CA PRO A 151 3.35 8.52 17.45
C PRO A 151 4.89 8.43 17.40
N PHE A 152 5.44 7.25 17.20
CA PHE A 152 6.88 7.02 17.00
C PHE A 152 7.35 7.35 15.57
N ILE A 153 6.43 7.57 14.63
CA ILE A 153 6.80 7.90 13.24
C ILE A 153 7.11 9.40 13.17
N GLU A 154 8.36 9.68 12.80
CA GLU A 154 8.84 11.05 12.61
C GLU A 154 8.07 11.78 11.50
N LEU A 155 7.86 13.09 11.65
CA LEU A 155 7.18 13.91 10.65
C LEU A 155 7.85 13.83 9.28
N ASP A 156 9.17 13.91 9.23
CA ASP A 156 9.94 13.82 7.97
C ASP A 156 9.68 12.51 7.23
N MET A 157 9.56 11.41 7.95
CA MET A 157 9.24 10.11 7.36
C MET A 157 7.83 10.11 6.76
N LEU A 158 6.84 10.64 7.47
CA LEU A 158 5.47 10.78 6.97
C LEU A 158 5.42 11.64 5.70
N LEU A 159 6.14 12.75 5.69
CA LEU A 159 6.21 13.64 4.53
C LEU A 159 6.89 12.97 3.33
N GLN A 160 7.93 12.17 3.54
CA GLN A 160 8.55 11.38 2.47
C GLN A 160 7.58 10.37 1.87
N TRP A 161 6.79 9.68 2.69
CA TRP A 161 5.78 8.72 2.21
C TRP A 161 4.69 9.40 1.38
N ALA A 162 4.31 10.63 1.75
CA ALA A 162 3.27 11.40 1.07
C ALA A 162 3.77 12.15 -0.18
N THR A 163 5.07 12.18 -0.45
CA THR A 163 5.67 12.97 -1.53
C THR A 163 6.58 12.14 -2.42
N ILE A 164 7.89 12.11 -2.10
CA ILE A 164 8.90 11.50 -2.98
C ILE A 164 8.71 9.99 -3.13
N ASN A 165 8.25 9.27 -2.09
CA ASN A 165 8.04 7.84 -2.21
C ASN A 165 6.85 7.52 -3.12
N GLY A 166 5.76 8.29 -3.02
CA GLY A 166 4.64 8.18 -3.96
C GLY A 166 5.05 8.48 -5.40
N ALA A 167 5.88 9.52 -5.60
CA ALA A 167 6.40 9.86 -6.91
C ALA A 167 7.30 8.74 -7.48
N ASN A 168 8.13 8.11 -6.64
CA ASN A 168 8.93 6.95 -7.03
C ASN A 168 8.06 5.75 -7.40
N ALA A 169 7.05 5.44 -6.59
CA ALA A 169 6.12 4.34 -6.84
C ALA A 169 5.40 4.51 -8.19
N LEU A 170 5.08 5.74 -8.55
CA LEU A 170 4.39 6.09 -9.81
C LEU A 170 5.35 6.38 -10.97
N LYS A 171 6.68 6.28 -10.77
CA LYS A 171 7.70 6.60 -11.77
C LYS A 171 7.57 8.01 -12.38
N ILE A 172 7.19 8.99 -11.56
CA ILE A 172 7.07 10.40 -11.91
C ILE A 172 8.01 11.30 -11.09
N ASN A 173 8.96 10.70 -10.43
CA ASN A 173 9.91 11.37 -9.55
C ASN A 173 10.94 12.26 -10.30
N ASP A 174 10.99 12.18 -11.61
CA ASP A 174 11.70 13.11 -12.49
C ASP A 174 11.06 14.51 -12.51
N GLN A 175 9.75 14.59 -12.22
CA GLN A 175 8.97 15.84 -12.26
C GLN A 175 8.40 16.25 -10.89
N PHE A 176 8.11 15.27 -10.01
CA PHE A 176 7.35 15.48 -8.79
C PHE A 176 8.06 14.91 -7.54
N GLY A 177 7.51 15.20 -6.38
CA GLY A 177 7.88 14.58 -5.11
C GLY A 177 9.01 15.28 -4.35
N SER A 178 9.76 16.20 -4.97
CA SER A 178 10.83 16.98 -4.32
C SER A 178 11.06 18.33 -4.99
N PHE A 179 11.78 19.24 -4.31
CA PHE A 179 12.13 20.58 -4.80
C PHE A 179 13.47 20.62 -5.55
N GLU A 180 13.95 19.51 -6.07
CA GLU A 180 15.17 19.48 -6.85
C GLU A 180 15.07 20.31 -8.13
N LYS A 181 16.22 20.83 -8.58
CA LYS A 181 16.28 21.65 -9.79
C LYS A 181 15.76 20.88 -11.01
N GLY A 182 14.84 21.51 -11.74
CA GLY A 182 14.22 20.94 -12.93
C GLY A 182 12.85 20.29 -12.71
N LYS A 183 12.48 20.04 -11.45
CA LYS A 183 11.15 19.51 -11.10
C LYS A 183 10.10 20.61 -10.97
N LYS A 184 8.83 20.22 -11.09
CA LYS A 184 7.65 21.09 -10.94
C LYS A 184 6.63 20.45 -10.00
N PRO A 185 6.98 20.19 -8.72
CA PRO A 185 6.14 19.40 -7.81
C PRO A 185 4.87 20.11 -7.36
N GLY A 186 4.73 21.42 -7.60
CA GLY A 186 3.80 22.25 -6.86
C GLY A 186 4.29 22.48 -5.42
N VAL A 187 3.75 23.50 -4.76
CA VAL A 187 4.13 23.83 -3.37
C VAL A 187 2.88 23.84 -2.49
N LEU A 188 2.91 22.99 -1.48
CA LEU A 188 1.89 22.95 -0.43
C LEU A 188 2.51 23.46 0.87
N GLN A 189 1.82 24.37 1.53
CA GLN A 189 2.16 24.81 2.88
C GLN A 189 1.32 24.05 3.90
N LEU A 190 1.97 23.54 4.92
CA LEU A 190 1.32 22.97 6.09
C LEU A 190 1.31 24.03 7.20
N ASP A 191 0.13 24.45 7.62
CA ASP A 191 -0.08 25.39 8.72
C ASP A 191 -0.50 24.64 9.99
N ASN A 192 -0.36 25.27 11.16
CA ASN A 192 -0.75 24.77 12.48
C ASN A 192 0.02 23.47 12.92
N ILE A 193 1.26 23.33 12.51
CA ILE A 193 2.14 22.28 13.03
C ILE A 193 2.74 22.77 14.36
N HIS A 194 2.60 21.96 15.41
CA HIS A 194 3.18 22.22 16.73
C HIS A 194 3.94 20.98 17.20
N ASN A 195 5.23 21.14 17.54
CA ASN A 195 6.08 20.03 17.98
C ASN A 195 6.02 18.82 17.03
N ASP A 196 6.11 19.07 15.73
CA ASP A 196 6.04 18.07 14.66
C ASP A 196 4.73 17.24 14.62
N GLN A 197 3.66 17.77 15.24
CA GLN A 197 2.35 17.12 15.27
C GLN A 197 1.40 17.67 14.21
N LEU A 198 0.81 16.75 13.44
CA LEU A 198 -0.13 17.05 12.36
C LEU A 198 -1.59 17.19 12.82
N LYS A 199 -1.90 16.92 14.09
CA LYS A 199 -3.29 16.83 14.59
C LYS A 199 -4.20 17.97 14.15
N ASN A 200 -3.68 19.20 14.14
CA ASN A 200 -4.43 20.40 13.75
C ASN A 200 -3.90 21.01 12.45
N ALA A 201 -3.02 20.30 11.75
CA ALA A 201 -2.44 20.79 10.52
C ALA A 201 -3.51 20.95 9.45
N CYS A 202 -3.38 22.00 8.65
CA CYS A 202 -4.15 22.19 7.43
C CYS A 202 -3.20 22.45 6.26
N ILE A 203 -3.71 22.24 5.05
CA ILE A 203 -2.94 22.37 3.82
C ILE A 203 -3.44 23.54 3.00
N ARG A 204 -2.49 24.32 2.48
CA ARG A 204 -2.77 25.38 1.51
C ARG A 204 -1.83 25.23 0.31
N ARG A 205 -2.38 25.24 -0.89
CA ARG A 205 -1.58 25.29 -2.12
C ARG A 205 -1.05 26.71 -2.31
N ILE A 206 0.26 26.84 -2.57
CA ILE A 206 0.95 28.11 -2.82
C ILE A 206 1.27 28.27 -4.31
N LEU A 207 1.72 27.20 -4.97
CA LEU A 207 2.06 27.16 -6.39
C LEU A 207 1.47 25.89 -7.05
#